data_e871871fd00bae276a5bca61921103de
#
_entry.id   e871871fd00bae276a5bca61921103de
#
_cell.length_a   1.000
_cell.length_b   1.000
_cell.length_c   1.000
_cell.angle_alpha   90.00
_cell.angle_beta   90.00
_cell.angle_gamma   90.00
#
_symmetry.space_group_name_H-M   'P 1'
#
loop_
_entity.id
_entity.type
_entity.pdbx_description
1 polymer ?
#
loop_
_entity_poly.entity_id
_entity_poly.type
_entity_poly.pdbx_seq_one_letter_code
_entity_poly.pdbx_strand_id
1 'polypeptide(L)'
;FLMIRRPPRSTPLYSSAASDVYKRQAYIGYDCTAPSLHVGSLVQIMMQRHLQKTGHKPIVLMGGGTTKVGDPSGKDTARQLFSEADINTNMAGIQEVFARFVQFGDGEYDAIMVNNDDWLSQLSYLPFLREVGRHFSINRMLNFDSVKLRLDRQQPLSFLEFNYMIFQAYDFLELARQYNCSLQMGGSDQWGNIINGVELGRRIDDKELFGLTTPLLSTTSGVKMGKTAAGAVWLNSDMLSPYNYWQFWRNTEDKDVGRFLRLFTDLPIKDIVKLEALEGSEYSIRNHRKRNFL
;
A
#
# COMPACT_ATOMS: atom_id res chain seq x y z
N PHE A 1 12.91 -2.93 -9.40
CA PHE A 1 13.69 -1.70 -9.13
C PHE A 1 12.92 -0.88 -8.11
N LEU A 2 13.49 -0.75 -6.91
CA LEU A 2 13.02 0.18 -5.89
C LEU A 2 13.43 1.60 -6.30
N MET A 3 12.48 2.49 -6.51
CA MET A 3 12.81 3.91 -6.68
C MET A 3 12.69 4.64 -5.35
N ILE A 4 13.83 4.89 -4.69
CA ILE A 4 13.93 5.86 -3.62
C ILE A 4 14.24 7.20 -4.31
N ARG A 5 13.26 8.10 -4.39
CA ARG A 5 13.52 9.47 -4.84
C ARG A 5 13.54 10.38 -3.62
N ARG A 6 14.69 10.99 -3.37
CA ARG A 6 14.84 12.15 -2.49
C ARG A 6 14.31 13.40 -3.18
N PRO A 7 13.74 14.36 -2.43
CA PRO A 7 13.67 15.72 -2.93
C PRO A 7 15.09 16.25 -3.19
N PRO A 8 15.27 17.14 -4.19
CA PRO A 8 16.61 17.56 -4.60
C PRO A 8 17.25 18.47 -3.55
N ARG A 9 18.08 17.92 -2.69
CA ARG A 9 19.16 18.61 -1.99
C ARG A 9 20.29 17.64 -1.72
N SER A 10 21.43 17.96 -2.29
CA SER A 10 22.70 17.29 -2.09
C SER A 10 23.20 17.49 -0.65
N THR A 11 23.08 16.46 0.17
CA THR A 11 23.94 16.30 1.35
C THR A 11 24.47 14.87 1.36
N PRO A 12 25.77 14.67 1.66
CA PRO A 12 26.38 13.36 1.57
C PRO A 12 25.77 12.39 2.59
N LEU A 13 25.45 11.19 2.11
CA LEU A 13 25.04 10.04 2.90
C LEU A 13 26.26 9.47 3.65
N TYR A 14 26.66 10.02 4.79
CA TYR A 14 27.68 9.38 5.62
C TYR A 14 27.35 9.41 7.12
N SER A 15 27.35 8.23 7.69
CA SER A 15 27.56 7.80 9.07
C SER A 15 26.55 8.17 10.16
N SER A 16 25.92 9.33 10.20
CA SER A 16 24.87 9.59 11.21
C SER A 16 23.52 8.99 10.85
N ALA A 17 23.25 8.82 9.54
CA ALA A 17 22.03 8.15 9.08
C ALA A 17 22.06 6.63 9.28
N ALA A 18 23.22 6.02 9.47
CA ALA A 18 23.33 4.57 9.67
C ALA A 18 22.92 4.13 11.09
N SER A 19 23.05 4.99 12.10
CA SER A 19 22.58 4.69 13.46
C SER A 19 21.08 4.91 13.63
N ASP A 20 20.48 5.83 12.85
CA ASP A 20 19.03 6.07 12.86
C ASP A 20 18.25 5.12 11.94
N VAL A 21 18.92 4.33 11.12
CA VAL A 21 18.30 3.29 10.27
C VAL A 21 17.70 2.17 11.13
N TYR A 22 18.07 2.07 12.40
CA TYR A 22 17.76 0.89 13.21
C TYR A 22 16.31 0.77 13.72
N LYS A 23 15.47 1.79 13.67
CA LYS A 23 14.09 1.67 14.19
C LYS A 23 13.16 2.64 13.49
N ARG A 24 12.77 2.35 12.25
CA ARG A 24 11.80 3.19 11.54
C ARG A 24 10.40 2.58 11.59
N GLN A 25 9.43 3.42 11.89
CA GLN A 25 8.02 3.15 11.64
C GLN A 25 7.74 3.47 10.18
N ALA A 26 7.06 2.53 9.52
CA ALA A 26 6.60 2.73 8.17
C ALA A 26 5.14 2.29 8.03
N TYR A 27 4.38 2.99 7.20
CA TYR A 27 2.98 2.69 7.02
C TYR A 27 2.56 2.50 5.57
N ILE A 28 1.47 1.79 5.40
CA ILE A 28 0.67 1.73 4.18
C ILE A 28 -0.80 1.91 4.59
N GLY A 29 -1.53 2.73 3.83
CA GLY A 29 -2.96 2.93 4.00
C GLY A 29 -3.78 1.99 3.12
N TYR A 30 -4.91 1.55 3.65
CA TYR A 30 -5.86 0.65 2.99
C TYR A 30 -7.28 1.15 3.18
N ASP A 31 -7.90 1.61 2.10
CA ASP A 31 -9.32 1.98 2.11
C ASP A 31 -10.19 0.74 2.27
N CYS A 32 -11.21 0.85 3.13
CA CYS A 32 -12.09 -0.23 3.52
C CYS A 32 -13.25 -0.41 2.52
N THR A 33 -12.93 -0.61 1.23
CA THR A 33 -13.90 -0.69 0.13
C THR A 33 -14.43 -2.10 -0.13
N ALA A 34 -13.93 -3.11 0.56
CA ALA A 34 -14.38 -4.49 0.52
C ALA A 34 -13.97 -5.21 1.82
N PRO A 35 -14.66 -6.31 2.21
CA PRO A 35 -14.35 -7.05 3.44
C PRO A 35 -13.10 -7.93 3.32
N SER A 36 -12.29 -7.75 2.30
CA SER A 36 -11.00 -8.43 2.11
C SER A 36 -10.08 -7.59 1.23
N LEU A 37 -8.80 -7.94 1.22
CA LEU A 37 -7.83 -7.51 0.23
C LEU A 37 -7.65 -8.59 -0.83
N HIS A 38 -7.13 -8.21 -1.98
CA HIS A 38 -6.88 -9.13 -3.10
C HIS A 38 -5.38 -9.24 -3.40
N VAL A 39 -4.99 -10.17 -4.25
CA VAL A 39 -3.60 -10.43 -4.64
C VAL A 39 -2.87 -9.17 -5.12
N GLY A 40 -3.57 -8.19 -5.71
CA GLY A 40 -2.96 -6.91 -6.08
C GLY A 40 -2.38 -6.12 -4.89
N SER A 41 -2.95 -6.30 -3.70
CA SER A 41 -2.46 -5.67 -2.46
C SER A 41 -1.38 -6.51 -1.75
N LEU A 42 -1.15 -7.75 -2.19
CA LEU A 42 -0.27 -8.68 -1.49
C LEU A 42 1.19 -8.20 -1.47
N VAL A 43 1.65 -7.47 -2.50
CA VAL A 43 3.00 -6.88 -2.50
C VAL A 43 3.18 -5.93 -1.31
N GLN A 44 2.20 -5.06 -1.09
CA GLN A 44 2.24 -4.08 0.00
C GLN A 44 2.17 -4.78 1.37
N ILE A 45 1.37 -5.83 1.51
CA ILE A 45 1.30 -6.66 2.73
C ILE A 45 2.65 -7.32 3.00
N MET A 46 3.26 -7.92 1.98
CA MET A 46 4.57 -8.56 2.09
C MET A 46 5.69 -7.56 2.40
N MET A 47 5.61 -6.32 1.90
CA MET A 47 6.54 -5.26 2.29
C MET A 47 6.47 -4.99 3.80
N GLN A 48 5.26 -4.88 4.37
CA GLN A 48 5.09 -4.69 5.82
C GLN A 48 5.58 -5.91 6.61
N ARG A 49 5.33 -7.13 6.12
CA ARG A 49 5.88 -8.36 6.71
C ARG A 49 7.41 -8.37 6.72
N HIS A 50 8.05 -8.03 5.61
CA HIS A 50 9.52 -7.96 5.53
C HIS A 50 10.08 -6.83 6.39
N LEU A 51 9.40 -5.69 6.45
CA LEU A 51 9.75 -4.60 7.35
C LEU A 51 9.78 -5.08 8.81
N GLN A 52 8.74 -5.79 9.27
CA GLN A 52 8.69 -6.37 10.61
C GLN A 52 9.82 -7.37 10.86
N LYS A 53 10.06 -8.29 9.91
CA LYS A 53 11.13 -9.30 10.01
C LYS A 53 12.54 -8.71 10.08
N THR A 54 12.72 -7.50 9.59
CA THR A 54 14.00 -6.78 9.64
C THR A 54 14.13 -5.84 10.84
N GLY A 55 13.25 -5.95 11.82
CA GLY A 55 13.33 -5.20 13.07
C GLY A 55 12.79 -3.77 12.98
N HIS A 56 11.82 -3.54 12.11
CA HIS A 56 11.09 -2.28 12.00
C HIS A 56 9.64 -2.46 12.41
N LYS A 57 8.96 -1.37 12.78
CA LYS A 57 7.56 -1.40 13.21
C LYS A 57 6.63 -1.03 12.07
N PRO A 58 5.85 -1.98 11.52
CA PRO A 58 4.82 -1.67 10.53
C PRO A 58 3.61 -1.02 11.18
N ILE A 59 3.05 -0.03 10.48
CA ILE A 59 1.75 0.57 10.79
C ILE A 59 0.79 0.22 9.66
N VAL A 60 -0.29 -0.48 9.96
CA VAL A 60 -1.40 -0.72 9.05
C VAL A 60 -2.41 0.39 9.28
N LEU A 61 -2.50 1.33 8.33
CA LEU A 61 -3.47 2.41 8.41
C LEU A 61 -4.77 1.98 7.73
N MET A 62 -5.82 1.84 8.51
CA MET A 62 -7.16 1.61 8.00
C MET A 62 -7.79 2.92 7.57
N GLY A 63 -8.20 3.00 6.31
CA GLY A 63 -8.79 4.18 5.71
C GLY A 63 -10.27 4.33 6.04
N GLY A 64 -10.68 4.25 7.31
CA GLY A 64 -12.10 4.42 7.69
C GLY A 64 -12.64 5.78 7.28
N GLY A 65 -11.90 6.84 7.54
CA GLY A 65 -12.24 8.21 7.14
C GLY A 65 -12.07 8.44 5.64
N THR A 66 -10.95 8.01 5.05
CA THR A 66 -10.70 8.19 3.61
C THR A 66 -11.62 7.35 2.73
N THR A 67 -12.14 6.22 3.19
CA THR A 67 -13.18 5.45 2.47
C THR A 67 -14.47 6.25 2.29
N LYS A 68 -14.79 7.14 3.22
CA LYS A 68 -15.95 8.06 3.10
C LYS A 68 -15.75 9.09 1.97
N VAL A 69 -14.51 9.33 1.56
CA VAL A 69 -14.11 10.29 0.52
C VAL A 69 -13.94 9.60 -0.84
N GLY A 70 -13.14 8.56 -0.90
CA GLY A 70 -12.85 7.74 -2.09
C GLY A 70 -11.64 8.21 -2.90
N ASP A 71 -10.62 7.35 -2.99
CA ASP A 71 -9.40 7.60 -3.77
C ASP A 71 -9.71 7.60 -5.28
N PRO A 72 -9.44 8.69 -6.02
CA PRO A 72 -9.63 8.75 -7.47
C PRO A 72 -8.58 7.94 -8.25
N SER A 73 -7.48 7.52 -7.62
CA SER A 73 -6.35 6.87 -8.29
C SER A 73 -6.77 5.57 -9.00
N GLY A 74 -6.42 5.46 -10.29
CA GLY A 74 -6.65 4.26 -11.10
C GLY A 74 -8.12 3.91 -11.35
N LYS A 75 -9.05 4.85 -11.21
CA LYS A 75 -10.49 4.67 -11.46
C LYS A 75 -11.01 5.73 -12.43
N ASP A 76 -11.93 5.30 -13.26
CA ASP A 76 -12.55 6.13 -14.31
C ASP A 76 -14.00 6.56 -13.95
N THR A 77 -14.55 6.04 -12.86
CA THR A 77 -15.91 6.33 -12.37
C THR A 77 -15.89 6.90 -10.97
N ALA A 78 -16.94 7.66 -10.61
CA ALA A 78 -17.13 8.15 -9.26
C ALA A 78 -17.17 6.99 -8.25
N ARG A 79 -16.67 7.22 -7.04
CA ARG A 79 -16.62 6.23 -5.97
C ARG A 79 -18.00 6.00 -5.37
N GLN A 80 -18.28 4.76 -5.02
CA GLN A 80 -19.44 4.43 -4.20
C GLN A 80 -19.23 4.98 -2.79
N LEU A 81 -20.27 5.60 -2.25
CA LEU A 81 -20.29 6.00 -0.84
C LEU A 81 -20.73 4.81 0.01
N PHE A 82 -19.93 4.47 1.01
CA PHE A 82 -20.18 3.39 1.95
C PHE A 82 -20.80 3.95 3.24
N SER A 83 -21.71 3.18 3.87
CA SER A 83 -22.16 3.46 5.22
C SER A 83 -21.08 3.16 6.26
N GLU A 84 -21.18 3.72 7.45
CA GLU A 84 -20.24 3.39 8.54
C GLU A 84 -20.28 1.90 8.92
N ALA A 85 -21.45 1.27 8.85
CA ALA A 85 -21.60 -0.16 9.10
C ALA A 85 -20.85 -1.00 8.06
N ASP A 86 -20.92 -0.62 6.77
CA ASP A 86 -20.17 -1.29 5.70
C ASP A 86 -18.66 -1.12 5.91
N ILE A 87 -18.21 0.10 6.24
CA ILE A 87 -16.80 0.40 6.48
C ILE A 87 -16.26 -0.45 7.64
N ASN A 88 -17.00 -0.53 8.75
CA ASN A 88 -16.61 -1.31 9.92
C ASN A 88 -16.53 -2.82 9.60
N THR A 89 -17.51 -3.34 8.84
CA THR A 89 -17.51 -4.74 8.38
C THR A 89 -16.31 -5.02 7.49
N ASN A 90 -16.04 -4.13 6.53
CA ASN A 90 -14.89 -4.26 5.64
C ASN A 90 -13.56 -4.18 6.40
N MET A 91 -13.47 -3.28 7.37
CA MET A 91 -12.28 -3.13 8.21
C MET A 91 -11.97 -4.41 8.98
N ALA A 92 -12.99 -5.04 9.59
CA ALA A 92 -12.82 -6.31 10.31
C ALA A 92 -12.26 -7.41 9.39
N GLY A 93 -12.82 -7.56 8.18
CA GLY A 93 -12.32 -8.54 7.21
C GLY A 93 -10.89 -8.26 6.73
N ILE A 94 -10.50 -6.99 6.56
CA ILE A 94 -9.12 -6.61 6.22
C ILE A 94 -8.18 -6.94 7.41
N GLN A 95 -8.60 -6.72 8.64
CA GLN A 95 -7.83 -7.06 9.84
C GLN A 95 -7.50 -8.55 9.90
N GLU A 96 -8.47 -9.41 9.54
CA GLU A 96 -8.24 -10.85 9.46
C GLU A 96 -7.20 -11.24 8.39
N VAL A 97 -7.14 -10.52 7.28
CA VAL A 97 -6.06 -10.71 6.29
C VAL A 97 -4.71 -10.43 6.93
N PHE A 98 -4.55 -9.26 7.54
CA PHE A 98 -3.27 -8.85 8.11
C PHE A 98 -2.77 -9.75 9.23
N ALA A 99 -3.66 -10.29 10.08
CA ALA A 99 -3.31 -11.20 11.16
C ALA A 99 -2.57 -12.47 10.70
N ARG A 100 -2.65 -12.81 9.42
CA ARG A 100 -1.92 -13.96 8.82
C ARG A 100 -0.51 -13.59 8.35
N PHE A 101 -0.20 -12.31 8.18
CA PHE A 101 1.05 -11.86 7.57
C PHE A 101 1.98 -11.15 8.55
N VAL A 102 1.44 -10.39 9.50
CA VAL A 102 2.20 -9.62 10.48
C VAL A 102 1.72 -9.95 11.88
N GLN A 103 2.63 -9.87 12.84
CA GLN A 103 2.32 -10.02 14.24
C GLN A 103 1.94 -8.66 14.81
N PHE A 104 0.74 -8.57 15.39
CA PHE A 104 0.27 -7.40 16.13
C PHE A 104 0.54 -7.58 17.61
N GLY A 105 0.82 -6.49 18.34
CA GLY A 105 1.06 -6.51 19.77
C GLY A 105 1.73 -5.25 20.28
N ASP A 106 2.22 -5.34 21.52
CA ASP A 106 2.89 -4.25 22.23
C ASP A 106 4.42 -4.32 22.16
N GLY A 107 4.96 -5.34 21.49
CA GLY A 107 6.40 -5.51 21.30
C GLY A 107 7.01 -4.39 20.43
N GLU A 108 8.31 -4.22 20.56
CA GLU A 108 9.05 -3.15 19.89
C GLU A 108 8.85 -3.14 18.36
N TYR A 109 8.74 -4.33 17.76
CA TYR A 109 8.57 -4.54 16.30
C TYR A 109 7.19 -5.05 15.92
N ASP A 110 6.31 -5.23 16.90
CA ASP A 110 4.95 -5.65 16.62
C ASP A 110 4.23 -4.57 15.82
N ALA A 111 3.49 -5.03 14.81
CA ALA A 111 2.67 -4.14 14.00
C ALA A 111 1.57 -3.50 14.85
N ILE A 112 1.20 -2.29 14.50
CA ILE A 112 -0.02 -1.65 15.01
C ILE A 112 -1.00 -1.40 13.87
N MET A 113 -2.27 -1.42 14.22
CA MET A 113 -3.36 -1.05 13.32
C MET A 113 -4.02 0.20 13.85
N VAL A 114 -4.16 1.21 13.01
CA VAL A 114 -4.77 2.50 13.36
C VAL A 114 -5.80 2.87 12.31
N ASN A 115 -6.80 3.66 12.69
CA ASN A 115 -7.87 4.10 11.81
C ASN A 115 -7.78 5.61 11.60
N ASN A 116 -7.71 6.07 10.36
CA ASN A 116 -7.64 7.51 10.09
C ASN A 116 -8.96 8.25 10.39
N ASP A 117 -10.05 7.56 10.58
CA ASP A 117 -11.30 8.19 11.04
C ASP A 117 -11.16 8.81 12.44
N ASP A 118 -10.24 8.30 13.26
CA ASP A 118 -10.00 8.80 14.63
C ASP A 118 -9.58 10.26 14.66
N TRP A 119 -8.89 10.75 13.61
CA TRP A 119 -8.51 12.15 13.49
C TRP A 119 -9.25 12.88 12.37
N LEU A 120 -9.58 12.25 11.25
CA LEU A 120 -10.24 12.93 10.13
C LEU A 120 -11.66 13.37 10.48
N SER A 121 -12.42 12.58 11.25
CA SER A 121 -13.77 12.92 11.69
C SER A 121 -13.82 14.10 12.69
N GLN A 122 -12.68 14.41 13.33
CA GLN A 122 -12.57 15.53 14.27
C GLN A 122 -12.23 16.87 13.60
N LEU A 123 -11.94 16.86 12.29
CA LEU A 123 -11.52 18.05 11.57
C LEU A 123 -12.68 19.02 11.34
N SER A 124 -12.47 20.26 11.73
CA SER A 124 -13.38 21.37 11.38
C SER A 124 -12.96 21.99 10.06
N TYR A 125 -13.89 22.14 9.13
CA TYR A 125 -13.62 22.50 7.73
C TYR A 125 -12.77 23.79 7.58
N LEU A 126 -13.18 24.89 8.17
CA LEU A 126 -12.45 26.17 8.03
C LEU A 126 -11.07 26.16 8.69
N PRO A 127 -10.89 25.69 9.94
CA PRO A 127 -9.56 25.49 10.51
C PRO A 127 -8.67 24.62 9.65
N PHE A 128 -9.17 23.46 9.17
CA PHE A 128 -8.42 22.56 8.32
C PHE A 128 -7.96 23.21 7.01
N LEU A 129 -8.84 23.96 6.32
CA LEU A 129 -8.44 24.70 5.11
C LEU A 129 -7.38 25.76 5.40
N ARG A 130 -7.46 26.45 6.52
CA ARG A 130 -6.48 27.50 6.87
C ARG A 130 -5.13 26.93 7.27
N GLU A 131 -5.10 25.82 8.01
CA GLU A 131 -3.87 25.25 8.55
C GLU A 131 -3.20 24.31 7.57
N VAL A 132 -3.98 23.45 6.92
CA VAL A 132 -3.49 22.40 6.02
C VAL A 132 -3.67 22.78 4.56
N GLY A 133 -4.87 23.18 4.15
CA GLY A 133 -5.23 23.45 2.75
C GLY A 133 -4.36 24.53 2.11
N ARG A 134 -3.94 25.55 2.87
CA ARG A 134 -3.03 26.63 2.41
C ARG A 134 -1.68 26.11 1.86
N HIS A 135 -1.28 24.90 2.20
CA HIS A 135 -0.03 24.30 1.75
C HIS A 135 -0.14 23.56 0.42
N PHE A 136 -1.35 23.45 -0.13
CA PHE A 136 -1.64 22.80 -1.41
C PHE A 136 -1.90 23.83 -2.51
N SER A 137 -1.25 23.66 -3.65
CA SER A 137 -1.48 24.48 -4.83
C SER A 137 -2.38 23.73 -5.81
N ILE A 138 -3.50 24.32 -6.21
CA ILE A 138 -4.43 23.76 -7.20
C ILE A 138 -3.69 23.38 -8.49
N ASN A 139 -2.81 24.26 -9.00
CA ASN A 139 -2.04 23.98 -10.21
C ASN A 139 -1.18 22.72 -10.10
N ARG A 140 -0.61 22.43 -8.90
CA ARG A 140 0.14 21.21 -8.65
C ARG A 140 -0.79 20.00 -8.55
N MET A 141 -1.91 20.14 -7.83
CA MET A 141 -2.89 19.05 -7.66
C MET A 141 -3.48 18.60 -9.00
N LEU A 142 -3.74 19.51 -9.91
CA LEU A 142 -4.24 19.21 -11.28
C LEU A 142 -3.22 18.43 -12.13
N ASN A 143 -1.94 18.47 -11.81
CA ASN A 143 -0.88 17.78 -12.55
C ASN A 143 -0.57 16.37 -12.03
N PHE A 144 -1.17 15.90 -10.94
CA PHE A 144 -1.01 14.51 -10.52
C PHE A 144 -1.76 13.55 -11.44
N ASP A 145 -1.16 12.41 -11.74
CA ASP A 145 -1.71 11.44 -12.70
C ASP A 145 -3.13 11.01 -12.36
N SER A 146 -3.46 10.85 -11.06
CA SER A 146 -4.79 10.50 -10.58
C SER A 146 -5.88 11.51 -10.95
N VAL A 147 -5.52 12.78 -11.08
CA VAL A 147 -6.41 13.88 -11.48
C VAL A 147 -6.32 14.13 -12.97
N LYS A 148 -5.11 14.33 -13.48
CA LYS A 148 -4.86 14.70 -14.88
C LYS A 148 -5.48 13.71 -15.87
N LEU A 149 -5.28 12.40 -15.65
CA LEU A 149 -5.83 11.37 -16.54
C LEU A 149 -7.37 11.41 -16.59
N ARG A 150 -8.04 11.73 -15.50
CA ARG A 150 -9.51 11.88 -15.48
C ARG A 150 -9.96 13.14 -16.23
N LEU A 151 -9.28 14.25 -16.03
CA LEU A 151 -9.56 15.51 -16.75
C LEU A 151 -9.30 15.37 -18.24
N ASP A 152 -8.17 14.80 -18.63
CA ASP A 152 -7.81 14.57 -20.04
C ASP A 152 -8.81 13.65 -20.76
N ARG A 153 -9.41 12.70 -20.03
CA ARG A 153 -10.46 11.79 -20.52
C ARG A 153 -11.88 12.34 -20.40
N GLN A 154 -12.04 13.57 -19.91
CA GLN A 154 -13.33 14.21 -19.62
C GLN A 154 -14.23 13.37 -18.69
N GLN A 155 -13.61 12.66 -17.74
CA GLN A 155 -14.34 11.85 -16.78
C GLN A 155 -14.67 12.65 -15.53
N PRO A 156 -15.81 12.38 -14.87
CA PRO A 156 -16.24 13.13 -13.69
C PRO A 156 -15.25 12.94 -12.55
N LEU A 157 -14.87 14.04 -11.91
CA LEU A 157 -14.09 14.09 -10.69
C LEU A 157 -14.82 15.02 -9.71
N SER A 158 -15.34 14.46 -8.64
CA SER A 158 -16.02 15.26 -7.62
C SER A 158 -15.03 16.08 -6.79
N PHE A 159 -15.50 17.18 -6.22
CA PHE A 159 -14.70 17.96 -5.27
C PHE A 159 -14.26 17.12 -4.07
N LEU A 160 -15.11 16.19 -3.61
CA LEU A 160 -14.79 15.26 -2.53
C LEU A 160 -13.57 14.39 -2.89
N GLU A 161 -13.61 13.68 -4.04
CA GLU A 161 -12.50 12.85 -4.52
C GLU A 161 -11.22 13.68 -4.77
N PHE A 162 -11.37 14.91 -5.27
CA PHE A 162 -10.22 15.81 -5.50
C PHE A 162 -9.48 16.15 -4.20
N ASN A 163 -10.18 16.23 -3.07
CA ASN A 163 -9.57 16.46 -1.76
C ASN A 163 -8.90 15.23 -1.14
N TYR A 164 -9.10 14.03 -1.69
CA TYR A 164 -8.51 12.80 -1.14
C TYR A 164 -7.01 12.91 -0.87
N MET A 165 -6.26 13.48 -1.80
CA MET A 165 -4.81 13.64 -1.66
C MET A 165 -4.41 14.53 -0.47
N ILE A 166 -5.27 15.45 -0.04
CA ILE A 166 -5.03 16.31 1.13
C ILE A 166 -5.20 15.48 2.40
N PHE A 167 -6.24 14.65 2.48
CA PHE A 167 -6.48 13.78 3.64
C PHE A 167 -5.38 12.72 3.79
N GLN A 168 -4.96 12.08 2.72
CA GLN A 168 -3.83 11.14 2.78
C GLN A 168 -2.52 11.81 3.18
N ALA A 169 -2.29 13.06 2.76
CA ALA A 169 -1.13 13.82 3.19
C ALA A 169 -1.21 14.17 4.70
N TYR A 170 -2.41 14.48 5.18
CA TYR A 170 -2.66 14.74 6.59
C TYR A 170 -2.50 13.47 7.44
N ASP A 171 -2.92 12.31 6.94
CA ASP A 171 -2.65 11.02 7.59
C ASP A 171 -1.17 10.83 7.87
N PHE A 172 -0.30 11.12 6.89
CA PHE A 172 1.14 10.98 7.09
C PHE A 172 1.67 11.95 8.16
N LEU A 173 1.16 13.19 8.19
CA LEU A 173 1.51 14.17 9.22
C LEU A 173 1.10 13.68 10.62
N GLU A 174 -0.15 13.18 10.78
CA GLU A 174 -0.64 12.66 12.06
C GLU A 174 0.11 11.39 12.49
N LEU A 175 0.40 10.48 11.60
CA LEU A 175 1.22 9.31 11.91
C LEU A 175 2.65 9.69 12.30
N ALA A 176 3.21 10.73 11.69
CA ALA A 176 4.52 11.25 12.07
C ALA A 176 4.50 11.94 13.45
N ARG A 177 3.38 12.58 13.83
CA ARG A 177 3.19 13.21 15.13
C ARG A 177 2.98 12.20 16.24
N GLN A 178 2.03 11.29 16.05
CA GLN A 178 1.53 10.38 17.09
C GLN A 178 2.40 9.13 17.24
N TYR A 179 2.96 8.62 16.15
CA TYR A 179 3.67 7.33 16.12
C TYR A 179 5.12 7.44 15.66
N ASN A 180 5.65 8.66 15.48
CA ASN A 180 7.00 8.88 14.93
C ASN A 180 7.25 8.15 13.60
N CYS A 181 6.19 8.02 12.77
CA CYS A 181 6.27 7.38 11.47
C CYS A 181 7.01 8.27 10.47
N SER A 182 8.08 7.75 9.86
CA SER A 182 8.91 8.52 8.93
C SER A 182 8.85 8.05 7.49
N LEU A 183 8.20 6.91 7.20
CA LEU A 183 8.17 6.32 5.86
C LEU A 183 6.74 5.94 5.47
N GLN A 184 6.26 6.47 4.35
CA GLN A 184 5.06 5.99 3.68
C GLN A 184 5.45 5.09 2.51
N MET A 185 4.80 3.92 2.42
CA MET A 185 5.00 2.96 1.33
C MET A 185 3.69 2.78 0.55
N GLY A 186 3.80 2.38 -0.73
CA GLY A 186 2.61 2.14 -1.56
C GLY A 186 2.92 1.63 -2.96
N GLY A 187 1.90 1.53 -3.81
CA GLY A 187 2.06 1.30 -5.24
C GLY A 187 2.52 2.58 -5.96
N SER A 188 3.06 2.43 -7.17
CA SER A 188 3.52 3.58 -7.97
C SER A 188 2.41 4.56 -8.33
N ASP A 189 1.17 4.10 -8.35
CA ASP A 189 -0.03 4.92 -8.54
C ASP A 189 -0.30 5.88 -7.36
N GLN A 190 0.26 5.58 -6.18
CA GLN A 190 0.14 6.39 -4.97
C GLN A 190 1.24 7.46 -4.83
N TRP A 191 2.18 7.54 -5.78
CA TRP A 191 3.32 8.46 -5.65
C TRP A 191 2.92 9.92 -5.42
N GLY A 192 1.92 10.41 -6.16
CA GLY A 192 1.41 11.77 -6.01
C GLY A 192 0.88 12.07 -4.61
N ASN A 193 0.11 11.13 -4.05
CA ASN A 193 -0.42 11.24 -2.69
C ASN A 193 0.70 11.20 -1.64
N ILE A 194 1.65 10.25 -1.78
CA ILE A 194 2.79 10.09 -0.87
C ILE A 194 3.63 11.36 -0.80
N ILE A 195 3.98 11.95 -1.96
CA ILE A 195 4.84 13.14 -1.99
C ILE A 195 4.15 14.37 -1.40
N ASN A 196 2.82 14.44 -1.44
CA ASN A 196 2.08 15.48 -0.76
C ASN A 196 2.22 15.39 0.76
N GLY A 197 2.22 14.18 1.33
CA GLY A 197 2.46 13.97 2.76
C GLY A 197 3.88 14.33 3.17
N VAL A 198 4.89 13.95 2.38
CA VAL A 198 6.29 14.34 2.59
C VAL A 198 6.45 15.87 2.63
N GLU A 199 5.84 16.56 1.65
CA GLU A 199 5.90 18.02 1.57
C GLU A 199 5.12 18.70 2.72
N LEU A 200 3.98 18.13 3.13
CA LEU A 200 3.18 18.65 4.22
C LEU A 200 3.93 18.57 5.55
N GLY A 201 4.52 17.41 5.85
CA GLY A 201 5.32 17.22 7.05
C GLY A 201 6.49 18.20 7.16
N ARG A 202 7.18 18.45 6.04
CA ARG A 202 8.24 19.46 5.97
C ARG A 202 7.74 20.88 6.18
N ARG A 203 6.56 21.24 5.64
CA ARG A 203 6.04 22.61 5.66
C ARG A 203 5.40 22.99 6.99
N ILE A 204 4.78 22.05 7.67
CA ILE A 204 4.07 22.32 8.93
C ILE A 204 4.97 22.07 10.14
N ASP A 205 5.65 20.91 10.18
CA ASP A 205 6.39 20.46 11.36
C ASP A 205 7.91 20.38 11.16
N ASP A 206 8.42 20.83 10.01
CA ASP A 206 9.84 20.70 9.62
C ASP A 206 10.38 19.27 9.73
N LYS A 207 9.51 18.27 9.55
CA LYS A 207 9.86 16.85 9.62
C LYS A 207 10.44 16.35 8.30
N GLU A 208 11.51 15.57 8.39
CA GLU A 208 12.05 14.82 7.24
C GLU A 208 11.30 13.49 7.10
N LEU A 209 10.39 13.41 6.13
CA LEU A 209 9.58 12.23 5.81
C LEU A 209 9.99 11.64 4.47
N PHE A 210 9.76 10.33 4.29
CA PHE A 210 10.21 9.58 3.11
C PHE A 210 9.04 8.84 2.46
N GLY A 211 9.15 8.65 1.14
CA GLY A 211 8.22 7.85 0.34
C GLY A 211 8.93 6.71 -0.36
N LEU A 212 8.29 5.54 -0.41
CA LEU A 212 8.76 4.37 -1.14
C LEU A 212 7.62 3.77 -1.95
N THR A 213 7.82 3.58 -3.26
CA THR A 213 6.81 2.93 -4.09
C THR A 213 7.35 1.69 -4.79
N THR A 214 6.44 0.73 -5.00
CA THR A 214 6.68 -0.43 -5.84
C THR A 214 5.92 -0.31 -7.15
N PRO A 215 6.41 -0.90 -8.26
CA PRO A 215 5.62 -1.05 -9.47
C PRO A 215 4.32 -1.81 -9.18
N LEU A 216 3.26 -1.47 -9.93
CA LEU A 216 2.03 -2.24 -9.89
C LEU A 216 2.27 -3.68 -10.32
N LEU A 217 1.61 -4.62 -9.64
CA LEU A 217 1.76 -6.03 -9.92
C LEU A 217 1.13 -6.38 -11.28
N SER A 218 1.97 -6.84 -12.20
CA SER A 218 1.56 -7.35 -13.52
C SER A 218 2.29 -8.64 -13.83
N THR A 219 1.73 -9.46 -14.70
CA THR A 219 2.44 -10.59 -15.31
C THR A 219 3.48 -10.09 -16.31
N THR A 220 4.39 -10.97 -16.75
CA THR A 220 5.35 -10.65 -17.82
C THR A 220 4.64 -10.34 -19.14
N SER A 221 3.43 -10.88 -19.37
CA SER A 221 2.58 -10.54 -20.51
C SER A 221 1.87 -9.18 -20.38
N GLY A 222 2.09 -8.43 -19.27
CA GLY A 222 1.54 -7.08 -19.05
C GLY A 222 0.13 -7.07 -18.44
N VAL A 223 -0.45 -8.21 -18.13
CA VAL A 223 -1.78 -8.29 -17.49
C VAL A 223 -1.66 -7.89 -16.02
N LYS A 224 -2.47 -6.91 -15.58
CA LYS A 224 -2.54 -6.51 -14.17
C LYS A 224 -3.05 -7.68 -13.32
N MET A 225 -2.32 -7.99 -12.25
CA MET A 225 -2.72 -9.03 -11.30
C MET A 225 -3.72 -8.49 -10.27
N GLY A 226 -4.47 -9.42 -9.67
CA GLY A 226 -5.47 -9.13 -8.64
C GLY A 226 -6.90 -9.18 -9.14
N LYS A 227 -7.12 -9.15 -10.46
CA LYS A 227 -8.44 -9.36 -11.07
C LYS A 227 -8.32 -10.34 -12.24
N THR A 228 -9.23 -11.30 -12.30
CA THR A 228 -9.43 -12.22 -13.43
C THR A 228 -10.74 -11.90 -14.12
N ALA A 229 -11.06 -12.59 -15.21
CA ALA A 229 -12.39 -12.52 -15.83
C ALA A 229 -13.53 -12.89 -14.85
N ALA A 230 -13.23 -13.72 -13.84
CA ALA A 230 -14.16 -14.12 -12.79
C ALA A 230 -14.21 -13.16 -11.58
N GLY A 231 -13.44 -12.06 -11.60
CA GLY A 231 -13.41 -11.06 -10.54
C GLY A 231 -12.06 -10.95 -9.81
N ALA A 232 -12.07 -10.38 -8.60
CA ALA A 232 -10.86 -10.21 -7.79
C ALA A 232 -10.42 -11.54 -7.17
N VAL A 233 -9.09 -11.73 -7.09
CA VAL A 233 -8.49 -12.88 -6.39
C VAL A 233 -8.31 -12.49 -4.93
N TRP A 234 -9.31 -12.82 -4.13
CA TRP A 234 -9.42 -12.43 -2.73
C TRP A 234 -8.51 -13.24 -1.82
N LEU A 235 -8.11 -12.64 -0.70
CA LEU A 235 -7.24 -13.27 0.30
C LEU A 235 -8.03 -13.95 1.43
N ASN A 236 -9.33 -13.67 1.61
CA ASN A 236 -10.19 -14.35 2.57
C ASN A 236 -10.93 -15.53 1.93
N SER A 237 -11.00 -16.64 2.68
CA SER A 237 -11.54 -17.92 2.21
C SER A 237 -13.05 -17.93 1.97
N ASP A 238 -13.80 -17.05 2.61
CA ASP A 238 -15.23 -16.82 2.41
C ASP A 238 -15.53 -16.11 1.07
N MET A 239 -14.57 -15.32 0.56
CA MET A 239 -14.71 -14.62 -0.72
C MET A 239 -14.08 -15.38 -1.90
N LEU A 240 -13.07 -16.19 -1.66
CA LEU A 240 -12.44 -17.08 -2.65
C LEU A 240 -11.93 -18.34 -1.97
N SER A 241 -12.46 -19.50 -2.38
CA SER A 241 -12.06 -20.76 -1.76
C SER A 241 -10.55 -20.99 -1.83
N PRO A 242 -9.94 -21.67 -0.83
CA PRO A 242 -8.51 -21.99 -0.84
C PRO A 242 -8.08 -22.75 -2.09
N TYR A 243 -8.96 -23.61 -2.63
CA TYR A 243 -8.71 -24.33 -3.89
C TYR A 243 -8.58 -23.37 -5.08
N ASN A 244 -9.48 -22.41 -5.23
CA ASN A 244 -9.44 -21.44 -6.33
C ASN A 244 -8.25 -20.48 -6.18
N TYR A 245 -7.91 -20.06 -4.96
CA TYR A 245 -6.71 -19.28 -4.67
C TYR A 245 -5.45 -20.04 -5.06
N TRP A 246 -5.35 -21.33 -4.69
CA TRP A 246 -4.25 -22.19 -5.09
C TRP A 246 -4.19 -22.39 -6.60
N GLN A 247 -5.33 -22.60 -7.28
CA GLN A 247 -5.39 -22.72 -8.75
C GLN A 247 -4.90 -21.46 -9.45
N PHE A 248 -5.19 -20.27 -8.91
CA PHE A 248 -4.69 -19.01 -9.45
C PHE A 248 -3.14 -19.02 -9.50
N TRP A 249 -2.49 -19.37 -8.40
CA TRP A 249 -1.02 -19.43 -8.35
C TRP A 249 -0.45 -20.62 -9.16
N ARG A 250 -1.12 -21.75 -9.17
CA ARG A 250 -0.71 -22.92 -9.97
C ARG A 250 -0.66 -22.59 -11.46
N ASN A 251 -1.57 -21.77 -11.96
CA ASN A 251 -1.67 -21.38 -13.36
C ASN A 251 -0.76 -20.20 -13.75
N THR A 252 0.12 -19.76 -12.85
CA THR A 252 1.13 -18.74 -13.15
C THR A 252 2.07 -19.24 -14.25
N GLU A 253 2.36 -18.36 -15.23
CA GLU A 253 3.33 -18.64 -16.28
C GLU A 253 4.73 -18.86 -15.68
N ASP A 254 5.48 -19.83 -16.22
CA ASP A 254 6.78 -20.24 -15.67
C ASP A 254 7.77 -19.09 -15.54
N LYS A 255 7.78 -18.17 -16.50
CA LYS A 255 8.64 -16.98 -16.49
C LYS A 255 8.35 -15.99 -15.34
N ASP A 256 7.15 -16.05 -14.75
CA ASP A 256 6.77 -15.20 -13.63
C ASP A 256 7.02 -15.86 -12.25
N VAL A 257 7.21 -17.17 -12.22
CA VAL A 257 7.28 -17.96 -10.97
C VAL A 257 8.39 -17.46 -10.06
N GLY A 258 9.61 -17.31 -10.55
CA GLY A 258 10.74 -16.88 -9.75
C GLY A 258 10.52 -15.49 -9.15
N ARG A 259 9.95 -14.56 -9.94
CA ARG A 259 9.60 -13.23 -9.47
C ARG A 259 8.56 -13.29 -8.36
N PHE A 260 7.51 -14.08 -8.51
CA PHE A 260 6.45 -14.19 -7.51
C PHE A 260 6.89 -14.92 -6.24
N LEU A 261 7.78 -15.91 -6.36
CA LEU A 261 8.40 -16.52 -5.18
C LEU A 261 9.19 -15.48 -4.36
N ARG A 262 9.92 -14.57 -5.01
CA ARG A 262 10.62 -13.47 -4.31
C ARG A 262 9.67 -12.48 -3.65
N LEU A 263 8.53 -12.20 -4.27
CA LEU A 263 7.59 -11.19 -3.77
C LEU A 263 6.67 -11.72 -2.67
N PHE A 264 6.29 -13.00 -2.73
CA PHE A 264 5.17 -13.54 -1.97
C PHE A 264 5.53 -14.68 -1.02
N THR A 265 6.81 -15.00 -0.89
CA THR A 265 7.26 -16.05 0.02
C THR A 265 8.44 -15.60 0.88
N ASP A 266 8.65 -16.33 1.98
CA ASP A 266 9.82 -16.17 2.84
C ASP A 266 10.99 -17.06 2.43
N LEU A 267 10.95 -17.64 1.23
CA LEU A 267 12.01 -18.52 0.74
C LEU A 267 13.34 -17.77 0.63
N PRO A 268 14.44 -18.38 1.07
CA PRO A 268 15.77 -17.86 0.82
C PRO A 268 16.03 -17.69 -0.69
N ILE A 269 16.63 -16.56 -1.07
CA ILE A 269 16.92 -16.27 -2.50
C ILE A 269 17.71 -17.37 -3.17
N LYS A 270 18.66 -18.01 -2.46
CA LYS A 270 19.44 -19.16 -2.97
C LYS A 270 18.57 -20.34 -3.37
N ASP A 271 17.45 -20.57 -2.68
CA ASP A 271 16.54 -21.67 -2.99
C ASP A 271 15.60 -21.30 -4.15
N ILE A 272 15.22 -20.03 -4.25
CA ILE A 272 14.47 -19.52 -5.40
C ILE A 272 15.30 -19.66 -6.69
N VAL A 273 16.59 -19.28 -6.66
CA VAL A 273 17.50 -19.42 -7.82
C VAL A 273 17.63 -20.88 -8.26
N LYS A 274 17.71 -21.83 -7.31
CA LYS A 274 17.71 -23.27 -7.66
C LYS A 274 16.40 -23.70 -8.32
N LEU A 275 15.25 -23.20 -7.82
CA LEU A 275 13.95 -23.50 -8.41
C LEU A 275 13.77 -22.91 -9.82
N GLU A 276 14.38 -21.76 -10.09
CA GLU A 276 14.37 -21.13 -11.42
C GLU A 276 15.22 -21.92 -12.44
N ALA A 277 16.31 -22.52 -11.98
CA ALA A 277 17.23 -23.28 -12.84
C ALA A 277 16.72 -24.67 -13.24
N LEU A 278 15.58 -25.15 -12.70
CA LEU A 278 15.00 -26.44 -13.05
C LEU A 278 14.40 -26.40 -14.46
N GLU A 279 14.71 -27.41 -15.29
CA GLU A 279 14.23 -27.57 -16.66
C GLU A 279 13.54 -28.92 -16.87
N GLY A 280 12.73 -29.06 -17.93
CA GLY A 280 12.16 -30.32 -18.38
C GLY A 280 11.27 -31.05 -17.37
N SER A 281 11.48 -32.32 -17.11
CA SER A 281 10.68 -33.15 -16.19
C SER A 281 10.81 -32.74 -14.72
N GLU A 282 11.85 -32.00 -14.36
CA GLU A 282 12.04 -31.46 -13.01
C GLU A 282 11.03 -30.32 -12.69
N TYR A 283 10.33 -29.80 -13.71
CA TYR A 283 9.21 -28.89 -13.54
C TYR A 283 8.11 -29.44 -12.61
N SER A 284 7.94 -30.74 -12.54
CA SER A 284 6.97 -31.35 -11.62
C SER A 284 7.32 -31.08 -10.15
N ILE A 285 8.62 -31.06 -9.82
CA ILE A 285 9.15 -30.75 -8.47
C ILE A 285 8.89 -29.27 -8.13
N ARG A 286 9.10 -28.36 -9.07
CA ARG A 286 8.79 -26.94 -8.95
C ARG A 286 7.29 -26.74 -8.66
N ASN A 287 6.43 -27.41 -9.40
CA ASN A 287 4.98 -27.39 -9.19
C ASN A 287 4.56 -28.02 -7.85
N HIS A 288 5.28 -29.03 -7.37
CA HIS A 288 5.01 -29.65 -6.06
C HIS A 288 5.40 -28.73 -4.90
N ARG A 289 6.53 -28.02 -5.01
CA ARG A 289 6.94 -27.01 -4.01
C ARG A 289 6.08 -25.75 -4.04
N LYS A 290 5.52 -25.34 -5.18
CA LYS A 290 4.45 -24.33 -5.25
C LYS A 290 3.26 -24.67 -4.32
N ARG A 291 2.98 -25.95 -4.07
CA ARG A 291 1.86 -26.41 -3.22
C ARG A 291 2.07 -26.15 -1.74
N ASN A 292 3.32 -26.06 -1.29
CA ASN A 292 3.67 -25.97 0.14
C ASN A 292 3.92 -24.53 0.62
N PHE A 293 3.81 -23.51 -0.26
CA PHE A 293 4.12 -22.11 0.05
C PHE A 293 2.92 -21.16 -0.14
N LEU A 294 1.77 -21.66 -0.48
CA LEU A 294 0.49 -20.97 -0.59
C LEU A 294 -0.50 -21.50 0.45
#